data_87e6da8f2813792704ac50be3d70b444
#
_entry.id   87e6da8f2813792704ac50be3d70b444
#
_cell.length_a   1.000
_cell.length_b   1.000
_cell.length_c   1.000
_cell.angle_alpha   90.00
_cell.angle_beta   90.00
_cell.angle_gamma   90.00
#
_symmetry.space_group_name_H-M   'P 1'
#
loop_
_entity.id
_entity.type
_entity.pdbx_description
1 polymer ?
#
loop_
_entity_poly.entity_id
_entity_poly.type
_entity_poly.pdbx_seq_one_letter_code
_entity_poly.pdbx_strand_id
1 'polypeptide(L)'
;LELYQQAKDAGMFLLDSPVSGGNPMAIAGTLAIMTGGDKEAFVKVKPVLACMGSPVYTGGPASGSVTKLVNNMIGGAILVAIAEGYAFAAKAGIDLQTTFEATRGGFAGGPMYDNKVPKIIKRDYTPGARIAVHRKDILNAKHYAHKLDIDTPLTDVVLHVMDWMNDNGHIDEDQAALVKYYEDKMGVKVGREETAD
;
A
#
# COMPACT_ATOMS: atom_id res chain seq x y z
N LEU A 1 -9.46 -18.60 8.92
CA LEU A 1 -9.58 -20.08 8.86
C LEU A 1 -10.83 -20.58 9.58
N GLU A 2 -11.17 -20.03 10.74
CA GLU A 2 -12.35 -20.44 11.51
C GLU A 2 -13.65 -20.30 10.71
N LEU A 3 -13.89 -19.12 10.09
CA LEU A 3 -15.06 -18.89 9.23
C LEU A 3 -15.12 -19.84 8.04
N TYR A 4 -13.96 -20.24 7.51
CA TYR A 4 -13.91 -21.21 6.42
C TYR A 4 -14.41 -22.58 6.89
N GLN A 5 -14.00 -23.02 8.08
CA GLN A 5 -14.46 -24.28 8.63
C GLN A 5 -15.97 -24.25 8.92
N GLN A 6 -16.47 -23.17 9.50
CA GLN A 6 -17.90 -22.98 9.76
C GLN A 6 -18.73 -23.01 8.45
N ALA A 7 -18.26 -22.37 7.40
CA ALA A 7 -18.92 -22.38 6.10
C ALA A 7 -18.96 -23.82 5.53
N LYS A 8 -17.84 -24.53 5.60
CA LYS A 8 -17.73 -25.91 5.14
C LYS A 8 -18.68 -26.85 5.90
N ASP A 9 -18.78 -26.71 7.22
CA ASP A 9 -19.67 -27.51 8.07
C ASP A 9 -21.16 -27.22 7.74
N ALA A 10 -21.45 -26.01 7.26
CA ALA A 10 -22.78 -25.60 6.78
C ALA A 10 -23.04 -25.95 5.30
N GLY A 11 -22.13 -26.68 4.63
CA GLY A 11 -22.26 -27.05 3.21
C GLY A 11 -22.07 -25.88 2.25
N MET A 12 -21.44 -24.79 2.68
CA MET A 12 -21.17 -23.59 1.89
C MET A 12 -19.69 -23.47 1.50
N PHE A 13 -19.41 -22.77 0.40
CA PHE A 13 -18.08 -22.39 0.02
C PHE A 13 -17.77 -20.96 0.50
N LEU A 14 -16.59 -20.75 1.04
CA LEU A 14 -16.09 -19.42 1.42
C LEU A 14 -14.82 -19.12 0.64
N LEU A 15 -14.77 -17.92 0.02
CA LEU A 15 -13.58 -17.39 -0.63
C LEU A 15 -13.18 -16.08 0.05
N ASP A 16 -11.90 -15.89 0.28
CA ASP A 16 -11.33 -14.61 0.69
C ASP A 16 -10.74 -13.92 -0.54
N SER A 17 -11.25 -12.74 -0.88
CA SER A 17 -10.92 -12.05 -2.14
C SER A 17 -10.57 -10.56 -1.91
N PRO A 18 -9.52 -10.25 -1.12
CA PRO A 18 -9.06 -8.88 -0.97
C PRO A 18 -8.55 -8.31 -2.28
N VAL A 19 -8.60 -6.96 -2.36
CA VAL A 19 -8.28 -6.21 -3.57
C VAL A 19 -7.13 -5.23 -3.37
N SER A 20 -6.49 -4.84 -4.47
CA SER A 20 -5.52 -3.75 -4.52
C SER A 20 -5.78 -2.87 -5.75
N GLY A 21 -5.53 -1.54 -5.62
CA GLY A 21 -5.72 -0.57 -6.70
C GLY A 21 -6.39 0.73 -6.24
N GLY A 22 -6.98 0.73 -5.03
CA GLY A 22 -7.65 1.90 -4.47
C GLY A 22 -8.86 2.36 -5.27
N ASN A 23 -9.34 3.56 -4.97
CA ASN A 23 -10.53 4.13 -5.60
C ASN A 23 -10.42 4.28 -7.14
N PRO A 24 -9.28 4.75 -7.71
CA PRO A 24 -9.16 4.88 -9.18
C PRO A 24 -9.35 3.56 -9.92
N MET A 25 -8.71 2.48 -9.46
CA MET A 25 -8.82 1.17 -10.12
C MET A 25 -10.18 0.51 -9.85
N ALA A 26 -10.83 0.83 -8.71
CA ALA A 26 -12.19 0.37 -8.44
C ALA A 26 -13.20 0.99 -9.42
N ILE A 27 -13.11 2.30 -9.66
CA ILE A 27 -13.95 3.01 -10.65
C ILE A 27 -13.70 2.47 -12.06
N ALA A 28 -12.46 2.20 -12.42
CA ALA A 28 -12.07 1.69 -13.74
C ALA A 28 -12.38 0.19 -13.94
N GLY A 29 -12.79 -0.55 -12.90
CA GLY A 29 -12.98 -2.00 -12.98
C GLY A 29 -11.68 -2.78 -13.23
N THR A 30 -10.55 -2.28 -12.74
CA THR A 30 -9.21 -2.83 -13.01
C THR A 30 -8.47 -3.28 -11.75
N LEU A 31 -9.19 -3.56 -10.67
CA LEU A 31 -8.59 -4.01 -9.40
C LEU A 31 -7.77 -5.30 -9.58
N ALA A 32 -6.64 -5.39 -8.89
CA ALA A 32 -6.01 -6.68 -8.64
C ALA A 32 -6.80 -7.40 -7.54
N ILE A 33 -7.30 -8.61 -7.82
CA ILE A 33 -8.14 -9.38 -6.91
C ILE A 33 -7.42 -10.69 -6.56
N MET A 34 -7.12 -10.87 -5.27
CA MET A 34 -6.34 -12.01 -4.75
C MET A 34 -7.30 -12.99 -4.09
N THR A 35 -7.62 -14.10 -4.74
CA THR A 35 -8.68 -14.99 -4.26
C THR A 35 -8.14 -16.29 -3.71
N GLY A 36 -8.36 -16.53 -2.42
CA GLY A 36 -8.08 -17.79 -1.73
C GLY A 36 -9.33 -18.59 -1.41
N GLY A 37 -9.18 -19.89 -1.16
CA GLY A 37 -10.25 -20.78 -0.77
C GLY A 37 -10.44 -21.98 -1.72
N ASP A 38 -11.69 -22.41 -1.91
CA ASP A 38 -12.00 -23.55 -2.77
C ASP A 38 -11.83 -23.21 -4.25
N LYS A 39 -11.00 -23.99 -4.95
CA LYS A 39 -10.65 -23.75 -6.35
C LYS A 39 -11.86 -23.88 -7.31
N GLU A 40 -12.76 -24.83 -7.03
CA GLU A 40 -13.95 -25.04 -7.88
C GLU A 40 -14.94 -23.88 -7.69
N ALA A 41 -15.10 -23.40 -6.44
CA ALA A 41 -15.88 -22.22 -6.15
C ALA A 41 -15.30 -20.98 -6.82
N PHE A 42 -13.96 -20.80 -6.77
CA PHE A 42 -13.30 -19.71 -7.49
C PHE A 42 -13.61 -19.74 -8.98
N VAL A 43 -13.49 -20.89 -9.65
CA VAL A 43 -13.79 -21.02 -11.09
C VAL A 43 -15.22 -20.59 -11.40
N LYS A 44 -16.19 -20.95 -10.56
CA LYS A 44 -17.60 -20.58 -10.73
C LYS A 44 -17.84 -19.09 -10.59
N VAL A 45 -17.16 -18.41 -9.63
CA VAL A 45 -17.38 -16.96 -9.38
C VAL A 45 -16.43 -16.05 -10.14
N LYS A 46 -15.39 -16.60 -10.77
CA LYS A 46 -14.39 -15.82 -11.53
C LYS A 46 -15.01 -14.85 -12.54
N PRO A 47 -16.06 -15.20 -13.33
CA PRO A 47 -16.68 -14.25 -14.24
C PRO A 47 -17.29 -13.04 -13.55
N VAL A 48 -17.84 -13.21 -12.33
CA VAL A 48 -18.41 -12.11 -11.52
C VAL A 48 -17.29 -11.23 -10.99
N LEU A 49 -16.22 -11.82 -10.43
CA LEU A 49 -15.06 -11.07 -9.96
C LEU A 49 -14.37 -10.30 -11.10
N ALA A 50 -14.35 -10.86 -12.30
CA ALA A 50 -13.75 -10.22 -13.48
C ALA A 50 -14.47 -8.92 -13.92
N CYS A 51 -15.70 -8.69 -13.48
CA CYS A 51 -16.38 -7.40 -13.68
C CYS A 51 -15.75 -6.26 -12.85
N MET A 52 -15.01 -6.58 -11.79
CA MET A 52 -14.36 -5.61 -10.90
C MET A 52 -12.86 -5.46 -11.17
N GLY A 53 -12.25 -6.41 -11.87
CA GLY A 53 -10.80 -6.39 -12.13
C GLY A 53 -10.23 -7.73 -12.58
N SER A 54 -9.00 -8.01 -12.19
CA SER A 54 -8.24 -9.21 -12.58
C SER A 54 -8.14 -10.21 -11.42
N PRO A 55 -9.07 -11.17 -11.31
CA PRO A 55 -9.05 -12.17 -10.25
C PRO A 55 -7.98 -13.24 -10.51
N VAL A 56 -7.11 -13.44 -9.51
CA VAL A 56 -6.07 -14.47 -9.50
C VAL A 56 -6.33 -15.41 -8.33
N TYR A 57 -6.33 -16.72 -8.61
CA TYR A 57 -6.40 -17.73 -7.56
C TYR A 57 -5.04 -17.85 -6.86
N THR A 58 -5.00 -17.62 -5.57
CA THR A 58 -3.77 -17.58 -4.78
C THR A 58 -3.53 -18.84 -3.95
N GLY A 59 -4.48 -19.76 -3.91
CA GLY A 59 -4.36 -21.02 -3.18
C GLY A 59 -5.56 -21.31 -2.27
N GLY A 60 -5.36 -22.18 -1.29
CA GLY A 60 -6.38 -22.58 -0.33
C GLY A 60 -6.88 -21.45 0.59
N PRO A 61 -7.63 -21.80 1.64
CA PRO A 61 -8.23 -20.85 2.57
C PRO A 61 -7.22 -19.86 3.16
N ALA A 62 -7.60 -18.58 3.22
CA ALA A 62 -6.83 -17.44 3.70
C ALA A 62 -5.62 -17.03 2.81
N SER A 63 -5.34 -17.75 1.70
CA SER A 63 -4.21 -17.37 0.83
C SER A 63 -4.39 -16.02 0.16
N GLY A 64 -5.62 -15.60 -0.16
CA GLY A 64 -5.93 -14.26 -0.65
C GLY A 64 -5.54 -13.18 0.37
N SER A 65 -5.96 -13.38 1.61
CA SER A 65 -5.64 -12.47 2.73
C SER A 65 -4.13 -12.39 2.98
N VAL A 66 -3.41 -13.51 2.97
CA VAL A 66 -1.94 -13.53 3.13
C VAL A 66 -1.26 -12.81 1.94
N THR A 67 -1.73 -13.06 0.71
CA THR A 67 -1.22 -12.36 -0.47
C THR A 67 -1.45 -10.85 -0.37
N LYS A 68 -2.58 -10.41 0.21
CA LYS A 68 -2.82 -8.99 0.49
C LYS A 68 -1.85 -8.41 1.52
N LEU A 69 -1.47 -9.16 2.56
CA LEU A 69 -0.43 -8.73 3.49
C LEU A 69 0.91 -8.50 2.75
N VAL A 70 1.32 -9.45 1.90
CA VAL A 70 2.53 -9.30 1.06
C VAL A 70 2.45 -8.03 0.20
N ASN A 71 1.32 -7.81 -0.49
CA ASN A 71 1.11 -6.58 -1.28
C ASN A 71 1.30 -5.32 -0.44
N ASN A 72 0.74 -5.28 0.77
CA ASN A 72 0.79 -4.09 1.61
C ASN A 72 2.17 -3.88 2.26
N MET A 73 2.88 -4.96 2.62
CA MET A 73 4.28 -4.87 3.08
C MET A 73 5.18 -4.27 1.99
N ILE A 74 5.09 -4.78 0.76
CA ILE A 74 5.87 -4.26 -0.38
C ILE A 74 5.49 -2.81 -0.65
N GLY A 75 4.18 -2.50 -0.71
CA GLY A 75 3.69 -1.15 -0.92
C GLY A 75 4.17 -0.16 0.15
N GLY A 76 4.18 -0.57 1.43
CA GLY A 76 4.71 0.24 2.52
C GLY A 76 6.21 0.53 2.37
N ALA A 77 6.99 -0.48 1.99
CA ALA A 77 8.42 -0.31 1.75
C ALA A 77 8.71 0.66 0.58
N ILE A 78 7.96 0.54 -0.52
CA ILE A 78 8.06 1.46 -1.68
C ILE A 78 7.74 2.89 -1.25
N LEU A 79 6.67 3.11 -0.48
CA LEU A 79 6.28 4.44 0.00
C LEU A 79 7.36 5.09 0.87
N VAL A 80 7.93 4.33 1.80
CA VAL A 80 9.00 4.81 2.68
C VAL A 80 10.27 5.10 1.89
N ALA A 81 10.63 4.25 0.92
CA ALA A 81 11.78 4.47 0.05
C ALA A 81 11.61 5.73 -0.83
N ILE A 82 10.40 5.96 -1.38
CA ILE A 82 10.09 7.19 -2.13
C ILE A 82 10.24 8.42 -1.22
N ALA A 83 9.66 8.39 -0.02
CA ALA A 83 9.70 9.49 0.93
C ALA A 83 11.13 9.86 1.33
N GLU A 84 11.95 8.86 1.67
CA GLU A 84 13.36 9.05 2.02
C GLU A 84 14.16 9.60 0.84
N GLY A 85 14.02 9.01 -0.35
CA GLY A 85 14.73 9.43 -1.56
C GLY A 85 14.42 10.89 -1.94
N TYR A 86 13.16 11.33 -1.83
CA TYR A 86 12.78 12.71 -2.13
C TYR A 86 13.22 13.71 -1.05
N ALA A 87 13.25 13.31 0.20
CA ALA A 87 13.84 14.11 1.26
C ALA A 87 15.37 14.26 1.07
N PHE A 88 16.05 13.20 0.68
CA PHE A 88 17.47 13.22 0.31
C PHE A 88 17.73 14.14 -0.88
N ALA A 89 16.94 14.05 -1.96
CA ALA A 89 17.07 14.92 -3.15
C ALA A 89 16.89 16.39 -2.79
N ALA A 90 15.86 16.72 -1.99
CA ALA A 90 15.62 18.07 -1.49
C ALA A 90 16.79 18.60 -0.64
N LYS A 91 17.33 17.76 0.25
CA LYS A 91 18.49 18.12 1.09
C LYS A 91 19.76 18.35 0.27
N ALA A 92 19.92 17.59 -0.82
CA ALA A 92 21.02 17.75 -1.78
C ALA A 92 20.85 18.96 -2.70
N GLY A 93 19.71 19.66 -2.64
CA GLY A 93 19.42 20.84 -3.48
C GLY A 93 19.10 20.51 -4.94
N ILE A 94 18.69 19.26 -5.22
CA ILE A 94 18.35 18.81 -6.57
C ILE A 94 16.87 19.16 -6.86
N ASP A 95 16.57 19.59 -8.08
CA ASP A 95 15.20 19.84 -8.51
C ASP A 95 14.37 18.53 -8.52
N LEU A 96 13.28 18.54 -7.77
CA LEU A 96 12.48 17.33 -7.51
C LEU A 96 11.65 16.92 -8.74
N GLN A 97 11.21 17.90 -9.57
CA GLN A 97 10.47 17.61 -10.78
C GLN A 97 11.38 16.96 -11.82
N THR A 98 12.56 17.52 -12.03
CA THR A 98 13.58 16.92 -12.91
C THR A 98 14.01 15.53 -12.43
N THR A 99 14.14 15.35 -11.12
CA THR A 99 14.44 14.02 -10.53
C THR A 99 13.34 13.01 -10.86
N PHE A 100 12.07 13.43 -10.73
CA PHE A 100 10.92 12.59 -11.09
C PHE A 100 10.95 12.17 -12.55
N GLU A 101 11.13 13.12 -13.46
CA GLU A 101 11.16 12.86 -14.90
C GLU A 101 12.31 11.93 -15.31
N ALA A 102 13.48 12.13 -14.72
CA ALA A 102 14.67 11.33 -15.00
C ALA A 102 14.58 9.87 -14.49
N THR A 103 13.83 9.62 -13.40
CA THR A 103 13.84 8.31 -12.73
C THR A 103 12.58 7.49 -12.98
N ARG A 104 11.44 8.12 -13.33
CA ARG A 104 10.15 7.42 -13.46
C ARG A 104 10.14 6.32 -14.53
N GLY A 105 10.96 6.43 -15.57
CA GLY A 105 11.08 5.44 -16.62
C GLY A 105 12.05 4.29 -16.31
N GLY A 106 12.77 4.36 -15.18
CA GLY A 106 13.72 3.34 -14.73
C GLY A 106 13.09 2.32 -13.77
N PHE A 107 13.92 1.46 -13.20
CA PHE A 107 13.46 0.41 -12.27
C PHE A 107 12.83 0.93 -10.98
N ALA A 108 13.15 2.16 -10.57
CA ALA A 108 12.52 2.79 -9.41
C ALA A 108 11.10 3.29 -9.68
N GLY A 109 10.74 3.47 -10.95
CA GLY A 109 9.42 3.92 -11.39
C GLY A 109 8.34 2.84 -11.24
N GLY A 110 7.09 3.28 -11.31
CA GLY A 110 5.92 2.40 -11.24
C GLY A 110 4.65 3.12 -10.82
N PRO A 111 3.49 2.45 -10.79
CA PRO A 111 2.20 3.09 -10.52
C PRO A 111 2.14 3.85 -9.20
N MET A 112 2.80 3.35 -8.14
CA MET A 112 2.84 4.03 -6.85
C MET A 112 3.75 5.26 -6.89
N TYR A 113 4.89 5.16 -7.56
CA TYR A 113 5.80 6.26 -7.79
C TYR A 113 5.12 7.40 -8.57
N ASP A 114 4.47 7.07 -9.69
CA ASP A 114 3.73 8.02 -10.52
C ASP A 114 2.55 8.69 -9.80
N ASN A 115 1.96 7.99 -8.85
CA ASN A 115 0.84 8.51 -8.05
C ASN A 115 1.31 9.40 -6.88
N LYS A 116 2.39 9.01 -6.18
CA LYS A 116 2.76 9.66 -4.93
C LYS A 116 3.80 10.77 -5.09
N VAL A 117 4.74 10.66 -6.01
CA VAL A 117 5.78 11.67 -6.19
C VAL A 117 5.22 13.05 -6.57
N PRO A 118 4.28 13.19 -7.53
CA PRO A 118 3.68 14.48 -7.81
C PRO A 118 2.99 15.12 -6.61
N LYS A 119 2.35 14.30 -5.75
CA LYS A 119 1.74 14.79 -4.51
C LYS A 119 2.78 15.29 -3.50
N ILE A 120 3.91 14.60 -3.38
CA ILE A 120 5.03 15.01 -2.54
C ILE A 120 5.59 16.38 -3.03
N ILE A 121 5.83 16.51 -4.34
CA ILE A 121 6.38 17.72 -4.93
C ILE A 121 5.46 18.94 -4.71
N LYS A 122 4.13 18.74 -4.85
CA LYS A 122 3.10 19.77 -4.66
C LYS A 122 2.66 19.95 -3.20
N ARG A 123 3.14 19.09 -2.31
CA ARG A 123 2.68 19.02 -0.91
C ARG A 123 1.16 18.79 -0.78
N ASP A 124 0.55 18.13 -1.76
CA ASP A 124 -0.85 17.74 -1.71
C ASP A 124 -1.02 16.43 -0.91
N TYR A 125 -1.36 16.56 0.36
CA TYR A 125 -1.62 15.43 1.26
C TYR A 125 -3.11 15.15 1.46
N THR A 126 -3.95 15.68 0.59
CA THR A 126 -5.39 15.37 0.56
C THR A 126 -5.61 13.86 0.44
N PRO A 127 -6.37 13.23 1.35
CA PRO A 127 -6.48 11.80 1.43
C PRO A 127 -7.09 11.15 0.18
N GLY A 128 -6.28 10.41 -0.59
CA GLY A 128 -6.73 9.44 -1.59
C GLY A 128 -6.55 8.01 -1.05
N ALA A 129 -5.49 7.79 -0.25
CA ALA A 129 -5.22 6.57 0.49
C ALA A 129 -4.58 6.97 1.83
N ARG A 130 -5.37 6.91 2.93
CA ARG A 130 -4.92 7.35 4.26
C ARG A 130 -3.84 6.44 4.84
N ILE A 131 -2.89 7.06 5.55
CA ILE A 131 -1.85 6.35 6.31
C ILE A 131 -2.49 5.42 7.34
N ALA A 132 -3.54 5.85 8.06
CA ALA A 132 -4.24 5.05 9.07
C ALA A 132 -4.67 3.68 8.56
N VAL A 133 -5.21 3.61 7.34
CA VAL A 133 -5.66 2.36 6.73
C VAL A 133 -4.46 1.43 6.44
N HIS A 134 -3.39 1.98 5.88
CA HIS A 134 -2.21 1.19 5.55
C HIS A 134 -1.47 0.72 6.82
N ARG A 135 -1.35 1.60 7.84
CA ARG A 135 -0.76 1.25 9.14
C ARG A 135 -1.48 0.05 9.77
N LYS A 136 -2.81 0.05 9.78
CA LYS A 136 -3.60 -1.10 10.25
C LYS A 136 -3.22 -2.39 9.50
N ASP A 137 -3.02 -2.31 8.19
CA ASP A 137 -2.68 -3.49 7.37
C ASP A 137 -1.24 -3.96 7.63
N ILE A 138 -0.29 -3.04 7.88
CA ILE A 138 1.08 -3.35 8.31
C ILE A 138 1.08 -4.02 9.70
N LEU A 139 0.26 -3.54 10.64
CA LEU A 139 0.08 -4.20 11.94
C LEU A 139 -0.47 -5.63 11.80
N ASN A 140 -1.43 -5.85 10.88
CA ASN A 140 -1.92 -7.18 10.59
C ASN A 140 -0.81 -8.10 10.04
N ALA A 141 0.07 -7.57 9.18
CA ALA A 141 1.22 -8.32 8.66
C ALA A 141 2.20 -8.69 9.79
N LYS A 142 2.51 -7.75 10.70
CA LYS A 142 3.35 -8.01 11.88
C LYS A 142 2.74 -9.07 12.79
N HIS A 143 1.42 -8.97 13.06
CA HIS A 143 0.73 -9.96 13.86
C HIS A 143 0.78 -11.37 13.23
N TYR A 144 0.65 -11.46 11.91
CA TYR A 144 0.73 -12.72 11.21
C TYR A 144 2.18 -13.26 11.17
N ALA A 145 3.18 -12.40 10.97
CA ALA A 145 4.59 -12.76 11.05
C ALA A 145 4.94 -13.36 12.41
N HIS A 146 4.46 -12.75 13.50
CA HIS A 146 4.64 -13.29 14.86
C HIS A 146 4.02 -14.69 15.02
N LYS A 147 2.85 -14.95 14.42
CA LYS A 147 2.24 -16.30 14.44
C LYS A 147 3.06 -17.36 13.68
N LEU A 148 3.86 -16.90 12.71
CA LEU A 148 4.74 -17.77 11.92
C LEU A 148 6.15 -17.88 12.52
N ASP A 149 6.42 -17.18 13.64
CA ASP A 149 7.74 -17.09 14.29
C ASP A 149 8.84 -16.59 13.32
N ILE A 150 8.53 -15.51 12.57
CA ILE A 150 9.46 -14.90 11.62
C ILE A 150 9.63 -13.40 11.87
N ASP A 151 10.85 -12.90 11.65
CA ASP A 151 11.16 -11.49 11.68
C ASP A 151 10.91 -10.82 10.32
N THR A 152 10.44 -9.56 10.38
CA THR A 152 10.18 -8.75 9.19
C THR A 152 10.78 -7.34 9.35
N PRO A 153 12.14 -7.23 9.35
CA PRO A 153 12.82 -5.99 9.75
C PRO A 153 12.46 -4.77 8.89
N LEU A 154 12.27 -4.94 7.58
CA LEU A 154 11.84 -3.84 6.72
C LEU A 154 10.43 -3.36 7.06
N THR A 155 9.53 -4.28 7.43
CA THR A 155 8.18 -3.94 7.89
C THR A 155 8.21 -3.18 9.21
N ASP A 156 9.19 -3.46 10.08
CA ASP A 156 9.39 -2.70 11.32
C ASP A 156 9.79 -1.25 11.03
N VAL A 157 10.67 -1.02 10.05
CA VAL A 157 11.02 0.35 9.61
C VAL A 157 9.78 1.08 9.07
N VAL A 158 8.99 0.42 8.24
CA VAL A 158 7.74 0.99 7.70
C VAL A 158 6.77 1.37 8.82
N LEU A 159 6.58 0.46 9.78
CA LEU A 159 5.69 0.70 10.92
C LEU A 159 6.20 1.85 11.77
N HIS A 160 7.50 1.93 12.04
CA HIS A 160 8.11 3.03 12.80
C HIS A 160 7.82 4.40 12.17
N VAL A 161 7.95 4.54 10.85
CA VAL A 161 7.61 5.77 10.13
C VAL A 161 6.12 6.10 10.28
N MET A 162 5.24 5.09 10.13
CA MET A 162 3.79 5.29 10.25
C MET A 162 3.36 5.60 11.71
N ASP A 163 4.05 5.05 12.70
CA ASP A 163 3.83 5.37 14.11
C ASP A 163 4.18 6.83 14.40
N TRP A 164 5.32 7.30 13.88
CA TRP A 164 5.68 8.71 14.00
C TRP A 164 4.61 9.62 13.37
N MET A 165 4.03 9.26 12.22
CA MET A 165 2.93 10.02 11.61
C MET A 165 1.70 10.05 12.50
N ASN A 166 1.38 8.94 13.18
CA ASN A 166 0.28 8.87 14.14
C ASN A 166 0.53 9.81 15.33
N ASP A 167 1.72 9.75 15.91
CA ASP A 167 2.07 10.48 17.13
C ASP A 167 2.19 12.00 16.89
N ASN A 168 2.41 12.41 15.63
CA ASN A 168 2.51 13.81 15.23
C ASN A 168 1.25 14.36 14.52
N GLY A 169 0.12 13.62 14.56
CA GLY A 169 -1.18 14.11 14.08
C GLY A 169 -1.37 14.05 12.56
N HIS A 170 -0.56 13.29 11.84
CA HIS A 170 -0.59 13.15 10.38
C HIS A 170 -1.23 11.85 9.87
N ILE A 171 -1.80 11.05 10.77
CA ILE A 171 -2.26 9.69 10.46
C ILE A 171 -3.40 9.63 9.43
N ASP A 172 -4.22 10.66 9.33
CA ASP A 172 -5.35 10.74 8.42
C ASP A 172 -5.00 11.35 7.06
N GLU A 173 -3.76 11.81 6.86
CA GLU A 173 -3.29 12.33 5.59
C GLU A 173 -3.05 11.21 4.55
N ASP A 174 -2.87 11.62 3.28
CA ASP A 174 -2.46 10.70 2.21
C ASP A 174 -1.07 10.10 2.51
N GLN A 175 -0.85 8.88 2.04
CA GLN A 175 0.44 8.19 2.17
C GLN A 175 1.65 8.98 1.62
N ALA A 176 1.44 9.94 0.71
CA ALA A 176 2.49 10.86 0.27
C ALA A 176 3.07 11.69 1.42
N ALA A 177 2.30 11.93 2.48
CA ALA A 177 2.74 12.66 3.66
C ALA A 177 3.82 11.94 4.49
N LEU A 178 4.11 10.66 4.23
CA LEU A 178 5.23 9.95 4.90
C LEU A 178 6.58 10.68 4.74
N VAL A 179 6.71 11.53 3.72
CA VAL A 179 7.88 12.39 3.53
C VAL A 179 8.13 13.33 4.71
N LYS A 180 7.09 13.73 5.47
CA LYS A 180 7.20 14.60 6.65
C LYS A 180 8.08 14.01 7.76
N TYR A 181 8.07 12.68 7.92
CA TYR A 181 9.00 12.01 8.83
C TYR A 181 10.46 12.30 8.46
N TYR A 182 10.79 12.20 7.19
CA TYR A 182 12.13 12.45 6.71
C TYR A 182 12.47 13.95 6.64
N GLU A 183 11.48 14.82 6.42
CA GLU A 183 11.66 16.28 6.58
C GLU A 183 12.13 16.61 7.99
N ASP A 184 11.50 16.02 9.01
CA ASP A 184 11.88 16.19 10.42
C ASP A 184 13.30 15.66 10.66
N LYS A 185 13.59 14.43 10.24
CA LYS A 185 14.89 13.78 10.49
C LYS A 185 16.06 14.47 9.77
N MET A 186 15.84 15.00 8.58
CA MET A 186 16.88 15.60 7.75
C MET A 186 16.95 17.12 7.89
N GLY A 187 15.99 17.76 8.57
CA GLY A 187 15.90 19.22 8.70
C GLY A 187 15.76 19.87 7.31
N VAL A 188 14.81 19.39 6.50
CA VAL A 188 14.57 19.89 5.13
C VAL A 188 13.07 19.97 4.88
N LYS A 189 12.63 20.86 3.98
CA LYS A 189 11.26 20.90 3.45
C LYS A 189 11.26 20.35 2.02
N VAL A 190 10.39 19.39 1.73
CA VAL A 190 10.29 18.72 0.42
C VAL A 190 9.12 19.29 -0.37
N GLY A 191 9.39 19.74 -1.57
CA GLY A 191 8.36 20.32 -2.44
C GLY A 191 7.96 21.75 -2.09
N ARG A 192 7.00 22.29 -2.83
CA ARG A 192 6.45 23.62 -2.65
C ARG A 192 4.93 23.55 -2.73
N GLU A 193 4.27 24.27 -1.85
CA GLU A 193 2.83 24.53 -1.99
C GLU A 193 2.61 25.35 -3.25
N GLU A 194 1.63 24.99 -4.08
CA GLU A 194 1.19 25.87 -5.16
C GLU A 194 0.61 27.13 -4.49
N THR A 195 1.26 28.28 -4.67
CA THR A 195 0.65 29.58 -4.33
C THR A 195 -0.54 29.74 -5.26
N ALA A 196 -1.74 29.90 -4.70
CA ALA A 196 -2.89 30.34 -5.48
C ALA A 196 -2.57 31.74 -6.05
N ASP A 197 -2.34 31.82 -7.37
CA ASP A 197 -2.30 33.08 -8.11
C ASP A 197 -3.71 33.60 -8.29
#